data_eaf9e37f8b6e3a72032bc1999e33bfd7
#
_entry.id   eaf9e37f8b6e3a72032bc1999e33bfd7
#
_cell.length_a   1.000
_cell.length_b   1.000
_cell.length_c   1.000
_cell.angle_alpha   90.00
_cell.angle_beta   90.00
_cell.angle_gamma   90.00
#
_symmetry.space_group_name_H-M   'P 1'
#
loop_
_entity.id
_entity.type
_entity.pdbx_description
1 polymer ?
#
loop_
_entity_poly.entity_id
_entity_poly.type
_entity_poly.pdbx_seq_one_letter_code
_entity_poly.pdbx_strand_id
1 'polypeptide(L)'
;MSTDTWSARIDWSDECTDEQLAAIAEDLAGHHGALTTNAAAGRVSAQLTVHATTLRQAIDNSLAAVRDAVHRAHGRFNPVRVDVVDEATFHAELAEPAIPPLVGYAEIAEIAGVSRQRARELPNLPDFPPAVTETSSKGPLRVRSQVANWIQGWERRAGRPPTPPSTP
;
A
#
# COMPACT_ATOMS: atom_id res chain seq x y z
N MET A 1 -23.92 23.76 11.12
CA MET A 1 -22.55 23.27 10.84
C MET A 1 -22.74 22.01 10.01
N SER A 2 -22.12 21.93 8.85
CA SER A 2 -22.21 20.74 7.99
C SER A 2 -21.45 19.61 8.66
N THR A 3 -22.01 18.42 8.66
CA THR A 3 -21.36 17.21 9.13
C THR A 3 -20.87 16.48 7.90
N ASP A 4 -19.56 16.24 7.83
CA ASP A 4 -18.94 15.57 6.70
C ASP A 4 -18.85 14.05 6.96
N THR A 5 -18.78 13.29 5.89
CA THR A 5 -18.60 11.83 5.92
C THR A 5 -17.11 11.51 5.89
N TRP A 6 -16.70 10.61 6.78
CA TRP A 6 -15.31 10.17 6.93
C TRP A 6 -15.23 8.66 6.83
N SER A 7 -14.25 8.16 6.10
CA SER A 7 -13.88 6.75 6.07
C SER A 7 -12.77 6.50 7.07
N ALA A 8 -12.97 5.52 7.95
CA ALA A 8 -12.03 5.18 9.01
C ALA A 8 -11.62 3.71 8.92
N ARG A 9 -10.32 3.44 9.02
CA ARG A 9 -9.77 2.11 9.21
C ARG A 9 -9.02 2.05 10.53
N ILE A 10 -9.37 1.06 11.35
CA ILE A 10 -8.75 0.83 12.65
C ILE A 10 -8.27 -0.60 12.70
N ASP A 11 -6.97 -0.77 12.94
CA ASP A 11 -6.36 -2.06 13.17
C ASP A 11 -6.04 -2.20 14.67
N TRP A 12 -6.39 -3.34 15.26
CA TRP A 12 -6.00 -3.66 16.64
C TRP A 12 -5.44 -5.06 16.74
N SER A 13 -4.65 -5.30 17.79
CA SER A 13 -4.12 -6.63 18.11
C SER A 13 -5.06 -7.32 19.08
N ASP A 14 -5.65 -8.43 18.66
CA ASP A 14 -6.41 -9.35 19.51
C ASP A 14 -6.59 -10.69 18.79
N GLU A 15 -6.77 -11.77 19.57
CA GLU A 15 -7.18 -13.09 19.10
C GLU A 15 -8.70 -13.23 19.29
N CYS A 16 -9.48 -12.59 18.42
CA CYS A 16 -10.93 -12.69 18.47
C CYS A 16 -11.40 -14.06 17.96
N THR A 17 -12.38 -14.64 18.66
CA THR A 17 -13.12 -15.82 18.17
C THR A 17 -14.09 -15.43 17.05
N ASP A 18 -14.54 -16.40 16.25
CA ASP A 18 -15.54 -16.15 15.19
C ASP A 18 -16.83 -15.56 15.74
N GLU A 19 -17.26 -15.97 16.94
CA GLU A 19 -18.43 -15.42 17.62
C GLU A 19 -18.24 -13.96 18.02
N GLN A 20 -17.07 -13.62 18.54
CA GLN A 20 -16.72 -12.23 18.85
C GLN A 20 -16.66 -11.35 17.57
N LEU A 21 -16.07 -11.87 16.49
CA LEU A 21 -16.04 -11.16 15.22
C LEU A 21 -17.42 -10.91 14.66
N ALA A 22 -18.33 -11.88 14.75
CA ALA A 22 -19.71 -11.74 14.32
C ALA A 22 -20.45 -10.66 15.15
N ALA A 23 -20.29 -10.67 16.47
CA ALA A 23 -20.88 -9.66 17.36
C ALA A 23 -20.36 -8.25 17.09
N ILE A 24 -19.04 -8.10 16.87
CA ILE A 24 -18.43 -6.81 16.51
C ILE A 24 -18.96 -6.31 15.16
N ALA A 25 -19.08 -7.20 14.16
CA ALA A 25 -19.60 -6.84 12.85
C ALA A 25 -21.06 -6.37 12.92
N GLU A 26 -21.90 -7.03 13.72
CA GLU A 26 -23.30 -6.63 13.95
C GLU A 26 -23.38 -5.25 14.60
N ASP A 27 -22.56 -4.99 15.62
CA ASP A 27 -22.51 -3.70 16.30
C ASP A 27 -22.06 -2.55 15.38
N LEU A 28 -21.15 -2.85 14.45
CA LEU A 28 -20.63 -1.87 13.48
C LEU A 28 -21.50 -1.72 12.22
N ALA A 29 -22.55 -2.53 12.06
CA ALA A 29 -23.41 -2.48 10.86
C ALA A 29 -24.02 -1.09 10.63
N GLY A 30 -24.40 -0.38 11.70
CA GLY A 30 -24.92 1.00 11.64
C GLY A 30 -23.90 2.02 11.11
N HIS A 31 -22.63 1.70 11.11
CA HIS A 31 -21.52 2.50 10.56
C HIS A 31 -21.04 1.97 9.18
N HIS A 32 -21.83 1.13 8.50
CA HIS A 32 -21.41 0.40 7.30
C HIS A 32 -20.08 -0.34 7.50
N GLY A 33 -19.91 -0.90 8.71
CA GLY A 33 -18.66 -1.53 9.14
C GLY A 33 -18.40 -2.86 8.43
N ALA A 34 -17.14 -3.08 8.07
CA ALA A 34 -16.62 -4.35 7.56
C ALA A 34 -15.39 -4.75 8.35
N LEU A 35 -15.28 -6.05 8.68
CA LEU A 35 -14.12 -6.60 9.39
C LEU A 35 -13.26 -7.45 8.47
N THR A 36 -11.96 -7.36 8.67
CA THR A 36 -10.98 -8.28 8.08
C THR A 36 -10.02 -8.76 9.16
N THR A 37 -9.59 -10.02 9.03
CA THR A 37 -8.63 -10.63 9.96
C THR A 37 -7.34 -10.98 9.23
N ASN A 38 -6.21 -10.75 9.91
CA ASN A 38 -4.90 -11.24 9.50
C ASN A 38 -4.37 -12.14 10.61
N ALA A 39 -4.73 -13.43 10.56
CA ALA A 39 -4.37 -14.42 11.56
C ALA A 39 -2.85 -14.56 11.73
N ALA A 40 -2.08 -14.45 10.64
CA ALA A 40 -0.62 -14.55 10.69
C ALA A 40 0.03 -13.39 11.47
N ALA A 41 -0.62 -12.23 11.53
CA ALA A 41 -0.16 -11.07 12.26
C ALA A 41 -0.89 -10.86 13.61
N GLY A 42 -1.87 -11.71 13.96
CA GLY A 42 -2.70 -11.55 15.17
C GLY A 42 -3.45 -10.20 15.16
N ARG A 43 -4.01 -9.80 14.01
CA ARG A 43 -4.64 -8.49 13.84
C ARG A 43 -6.05 -8.60 13.29
N VAL A 44 -6.90 -7.74 13.80
CA VAL A 44 -8.23 -7.47 13.25
C VAL A 44 -8.27 -6.03 12.77
N SER A 45 -8.93 -5.79 11.63
CA SER A 45 -9.12 -4.47 11.04
C SER A 45 -10.61 -4.22 10.86
N ALA A 46 -11.08 -3.06 11.29
CA ALA A 46 -12.42 -2.55 10.97
C ALA A 46 -12.31 -1.40 9.98
N GLN A 47 -13.09 -1.47 8.91
CA GLN A 47 -13.37 -0.34 8.02
C GLN A 47 -14.79 0.14 8.31
N LEU A 48 -14.97 1.44 8.57
CA LEU A 48 -16.29 1.99 8.92
C LEU A 48 -16.43 3.43 8.44
N THR A 49 -17.67 3.89 8.38
CA THR A 49 -18.03 5.27 8.05
C THR A 49 -18.50 6.00 9.31
N VAL A 50 -18.00 7.20 9.54
CA VAL A 50 -18.42 8.07 10.63
C VAL A 50 -18.77 9.47 10.11
N HIS A 51 -19.66 10.15 10.82
CA HIS A 51 -20.02 11.54 10.55
C HIS A 51 -19.40 12.45 11.59
N ALA A 52 -18.69 13.49 11.14
CA ALA A 52 -18.03 14.43 12.03
C ALA A 52 -17.82 15.79 11.34
N THR A 53 -17.67 16.85 12.11
CA THR A 53 -17.40 18.20 11.59
C THR A 53 -15.91 18.49 11.44
N THR A 54 -15.04 17.66 12.02
CA THR A 54 -13.60 17.80 11.95
C THR A 54 -12.93 16.43 11.93
N LEU A 55 -11.73 16.35 11.34
CA LEU A 55 -10.91 15.13 11.34
C LEU A 55 -10.68 14.59 12.77
N ARG A 56 -10.40 15.47 13.74
CA ARG A 56 -10.20 15.04 15.13
C ARG A 56 -11.44 14.35 15.69
N GLN A 57 -12.60 14.94 15.47
CA GLN A 57 -13.87 14.34 15.90
C GLN A 57 -14.15 13.02 15.18
N ALA A 58 -13.79 12.91 13.88
CA ALA A 58 -13.90 11.65 13.12
C ALA A 58 -13.03 10.55 13.72
N ILE A 59 -11.77 10.87 14.10
CA ILE A 59 -10.87 9.94 14.78
C ILE A 59 -11.46 9.48 16.11
N ASP A 60 -11.89 10.42 16.96
CA ASP A 60 -12.43 10.12 18.29
C ASP A 60 -13.71 9.26 18.18
N ASN A 61 -14.62 9.59 17.24
CA ASN A 61 -15.86 8.85 17.00
C ASN A 61 -15.58 7.42 16.51
N SER A 62 -14.66 7.26 15.56
CA SER A 62 -14.34 5.95 14.99
C SER A 62 -13.66 5.03 16.01
N LEU A 63 -12.72 5.57 16.80
CA LEU A 63 -12.08 4.81 17.89
C LEU A 63 -13.09 4.40 18.96
N ALA A 64 -14.02 5.29 19.32
CA ALA A 64 -15.08 4.99 20.29
C ALA A 64 -16.01 3.88 19.78
N ALA A 65 -16.46 3.97 18.52
CA ALA A 65 -17.35 2.98 17.93
C ALA A 65 -16.73 1.57 17.95
N VAL A 66 -15.47 1.45 17.47
CA VAL A 66 -14.79 0.15 17.43
C VAL A 66 -14.47 -0.37 18.84
N ARG A 67 -13.98 0.50 19.74
CA ARG A 67 -13.70 0.13 21.13
C ARG A 67 -14.96 -0.41 21.81
N ASP A 68 -16.08 0.26 21.68
CA ASP A 68 -17.32 -0.10 22.35
C ASP A 68 -17.90 -1.40 21.79
N ALA A 69 -17.80 -1.64 20.48
CA ALA A 69 -18.16 -2.90 19.85
C ALA A 69 -17.29 -4.07 20.33
N VAL A 70 -15.96 -3.88 20.37
CA VAL A 70 -15.02 -4.90 20.87
C VAL A 70 -15.26 -5.22 22.35
N HIS A 71 -15.52 -4.20 23.19
CA HIS A 71 -15.80 -4.42 24.62
C HIS A 71 -17.13 -5.15 24.84
N ARG A 72 -18.18 -4.85 24.06
CA ARG A 72 -19.47 -5.59 24.14
C ARG A 72 -19.31 -7.06 23.75
N ALA A 73 -18.42 -7.35 22.81
CA ALA A 73 -18.06 -8.71 22.42
C ALA A 73 -17.05 -9.38 23.39
N HIS A 74 -16.76 -8.76 24.56
CA HIS A 74 -15.77 -9.24 25.53
C HIS A 74 -14.34 -9.39 24.96
N GLY A 75 -14.01 -8.67 23.88
CA GLY A 75 -12.68 -8.61 23.30
C GLY A 75 -11.78 -7.58 23.99
N ARG A 76 -10.50 -7.60 23.61
CA ARG A 76 -9.51 -6.62 24.04
C ARG A 76 -9.25 -5.62 22.92
N PHE A 77 -9.38 -4.34 23.20
CA PHE A 77 -9.11 -3.29 22.23
C PHE A 77 -7.73 -2.67 22.49
N ASN A 78 -6.76 -3.06 21.69
CA ASN A 78 -5.43 -2.47 21.68
C ASN A 78 -5.11 -1.95 20.27
N PRO A 79 -5.50 -0.70 19.94
CA PRO A 79 -5.33 -0.15 18.61
C PRO A 79 -3.85 0.02 18.26
N VAL A 80 -3.48 -0.40 17.05
CA VAL A 80 -2.10 -0.32 16.53
C VAL A 80 -2.00 0.57 15.31
N ARG A 81 -3.15 0.88 14.67
CA ARG A 81 -3.23 1.78 13.53
C ARG A 81 -4.61 2.43 13.47
N VAL A 82 -4.61 3.71 13.11
CA VAL A 82 -5.79 4.50 12.83
C VAL A 82 -5.54 5.30 11.56
N ASP A 83 -6.35 5.06 10.53
CA ASP A 83 -6.38 5.84 9.30
C ASP A 83 -7.77 6.45 9.18
N VAL A 84 -7.85 7.76 8.99
CA VAL A 84 -9.12 8.46 8.78
C VAL A 84 -8.93 9.48 7.67
N VAL A 85 -9.76 9.36 6.65
CA VAL A 85 -9.75 10.23 5.48
C VAL A 85 -11.16 10.74 5.19
N ASP A 86 -11.27 11.90 4.57
CA ASP A 86 -12.56 12.41 4.09
C ASP A 86 -13.05 11.57 2.88
N GLU A 87 -14.33 11.69 2.56
CA GLU A 87 -14.96 10.92 1.49
C GLU A 87 -14.31 11.18 0.12
N ALA A 88 -13.88 12.40 -0.16
CA ALA A 88 -13.24 12.74 -1.42
C ALA A 88 -11.87 12.06 -1.56
N THR A 89 -11.06 12.10 -0.51
CA THR A 89 -9.77 11.40 -0.44
C THR A 89 -9.95 9.88 -0.55
N PHE A 90 -10.92 9.32 0.16
CA PHE A 90 -11.22 7.89 0.10
C PHE A 90 -11.58 7.43 -1.32
N HIS A 91 -12.45 8.19 -2.01
CA HIS A 91 -12.80 7.88 -3.39
C HIS A 91 -11.63 8.06 -4.37
N ALA A 92 -10.75 9.04 -4.13
CA ALA A 92 -9.54 9.22 -4.93
C ALA A 92 -8.59 8.02 -4.76
N GLU A 93 -8.38 7.55 -3.53
CA GLU A 93 -7.55 6.36 -3.24
C GLU A 93 -8.15 5.08 -3.84
N LEU A 94 -9.48 4.91 -3.81
CA LEU A 94 -10.16 3.78 -4.46
C LEU A 94 -10.03 3.80 -6.00
N ALA A 95 -9.92 4.98 -6.59
CA ALA A 95 -9.72 5.12 -8.03
C ALA A 95 -8.28 4.82 -8.47
N GLU A 96 -7.32 4.85 -7.54
CA GLU A 96 -5.95 4.46 -7.83
C GLU A 96 -5.85 2.94 -8.07
N PRO A 97 -5.07 2.50 -9.07
CA PRO A 97 -4.87 1.07 -9.29
C PRO A 97 -4.26 0.40 -8.05
N ALA A 98 -4.91 -0.63 -7.52
CA ALA A 98 -4.40 -1.42 -6.38
C ALA A 98 -3.04 -2.05 -6.68
N ILE A 99 -2.73 -2.29 -7.96
CA ILE A 99 -1.43 -2.77 -8.43
C ILE A 99 -0.67 -1.57 -9.00
N PRO A 100 0.47 -1.19 -8.40
CA PRO A 100 1.27 -0.10 -8.94
C PRO A 100 1.74 -0.44 -10.36
N PRO A 101 1.97 0.56 -11.23
CA PRO A 101 2.50 0.33 -12.57
C PRO A 101 3.78 -0.50 -12.54
N LEU A 102 3.79 -1.62 -13.27
CA LEU A 102 4.93 -2.52 -13.39
C LEU A 102 5.65 -2.29 -14.72
N VAL A 103 6.97 -2.44 -14.71
CA VAL A 103 7.84 -2.26 -15.88
C VAL A 103 8.73 -3.48 -16.10
N GLY A 104 8.89 -3.86 -17.38
CA GLY A 104 9.84 -4.84 -17.82
C GLY A 104 11.12 -4.19 -18.39
N TYR A 105 12.02 -4.99 -18.94
CA TYR A 105 13.31 -4.50 -19.44
C TYR A 105 13.21 -3.45 -20.56
N ALA A 106 12.14 -3.46 -21.36
CA ALA A 106 11.94 -2.46 -22.40
C ALA A 106 11.70 -1.08 -21.82
N GLU A 107 10.73 -1.00 -20.90
CA GLU A 107 10.37 0.23 -20.23
C GLU A 107 11.50 0.72 -19.29
N ILE A 108 12.22 -0.20 -18.65
CA ILE A 108 13.43 0.14 -17.85
C ILE A 108 14.49 0.78 -18.74
N ALA A 109 14.71 0.27 -19.96
CA ALA A 109 15.66 0.82 -20.91
C ALA A 109 15.28 2.28 -21.30
N GLU A 110 13.99 2.54 -21.50
CA GLU A 110 13.46 3.88 -21.80
C GLU A 110 13.65 4.84 -20.61
N ILE A 111 13.26 4.43 -19.40
CA ILE A 111 13.40 5.26 -18.19
C ILE A 111 14.86 5.58 -17.92
N ALA A 112 15.75 4.59 -18.05
CA ALA A 112 17.18 4.75 -17.83
C ALA A 112 17.91 5.41 -19.01
N GLY A 113 17.31 5.52 -20.20
CA GLY A 113 17.95 6.02 -21.42
C GLY A 113 19.15 5.16 -21.82
N VAL A 114 19.01 3.83 -21.76
CA VAL A 114 20.04 2.85 -22.13
C VAL A 114 19.50 1.82 -23.11
N SER A 115 20.37 0.97 -23.68
CA SER A 115 19.92 -0.15 -24.51
C SER A 115 19.19 -1.22 -23.67
N ARG A 116 18.33 -2.02 -24.32
CA ARG A 116 17.66 -3.17 -23.67
C ARG A 116 18.67 -4.18 -23.09
N GLN A 117 19.79 -4.38 -23.76
CA GLN A 117 20.86 -5.25 -23.27
C GLN A 117 21.40 -4.71 -21.94
N ARG A 118 21.69 -3.40 -21.89
CA ARG A 118 22.17 -2.76 -20.66
C ARG A 118 21.11 -2.79 -19.55
N ALA A 119 19.83 -2.60 -19.87
CA ALA A 119 18.74 -2.70 -18.90
C ALA A 119 18.64 -4.10 -18.23
N ARG A 120 19.02 -5.18 -18.94
CA ARG A 120 19.08 -6.54 -18.38
C ARG A 120 20.25 -6.74 -17.41
N GLU A 121 21.26 -5.89 -17.46
CA GLU A 121 22.41 -5.94 -16.57
C GLU A 121 22.19 -5.12 -15.28
N LEU A 122 21.26 -4.15 -15.29
CA LEU A 122 20.96 -3.29 -14.13
C LEU A 122 20.58 -4.07 -12.87
N PRO A 123 19.83 -5.19 -12.93
CA PRO A 123 19.52 -6.00 -11.75
C PRO A 123 20.74 -6.58 -11.01
N ASN A 124 21.88 -6.64 -11.66
CA ASN A 124 23.12 -7.11 -11.04
C ASN A 124 23.84 -6.00 -10.24
N LEU A 125 23.34 -4.78 -10.29
CA LEU A 125 23.89 -3.66 -9.54
C LEU A 125 23.33 -3.63 -8.11
N PRO A 126 24.09 -3.10 -7.14
CA PRO A 126 23.63 -2.96 -5.78
C PRO A 126 22.32 -2.15 -5.67
N ASP A 127 21.46 -2.52 -4.74
CA ASP A 127 20.22 -1.83 -4.38
C ASP A 127 19.22 -1.67 -5.54
N PHE A 128 19.40 -2.41 -6.66
CA PHE A 128 18.42 -2.40 -7.74
C PHE A 128 17.09 -3.05 -7.26
N PRO A 129 15.92 -2.45 -7.55
CA PRO A 129 14.64 -2.95 -7.07
C PRO A 129 14.38 -4.42 -7.45
N PRO A 130 13.91 -5.25 -6.50
CA PRO A 130 13.61 -6.65 -6.76
C PRO A 130 12.44 -6.80 -7.74
N ALA A 131 12.35 -7.95 -8.40
CA ALA A 131 11.21 -8.29 -9.22
C ALA A 131 9.98 -8.61 -8.34
N VAL A 132 8.81 -8.10 -8.72
CA VAL A 132 7.52 -8.46 -8.12
C VAL A 132 7.05 -9.82 -8.67
N THR A 133 7.39 -10.11 -9.94
CA THR A 133 7.15 -11.39 -10.58
C THR A 133 8.31 -11.73 -11.49
N GLU A 134 8.77 -12.99 -11.42
CA GLU A 134 9.86 -13.52 -12.25
C GLU A 134 9.33 -14.07 -13.58
N THR A 135 8.06 -14.45 -13.64
CA THR A 135 7.47 -15.18 -14.77
C THR A 135 6.40 -14.34 -15.46
N SER A 136 6.79 -13.61 -16.50
CA SER A 136 5.86 -13.00 -17.43
C SER A 136 6.37 -13.15 -18.87
N SER A 137 5.49 -12.98 -19.85
CA SER A 137 5.88 -12.98 -21.28
C SER A 137 6.87 -11.86 -21.64
N LYS A 138 6.98 -10.84 -20.79
CA LYS A 138 7.90 -9.70 -20.91
C LYS A 138 9.16 -9.82 -20.04
N GLY A 139 9.33 -10.95 -19.34
CA GLY A 139 10.38 -11.18 -18.35
C GLY A 139 9.99 -10.67 -16.95
N PRO A 140 10.95 -10.59 -16.02
CA PRO A 140 10.71 -10.10 -14.66
C PRO A 140 10.15 -8.69 -14.65
N LEU A 141 9.07 -8.46 -13.87
CA LEU A 141 8.44 -7.16 -13.73
C LEU A 141 8.79 -6.52 -12.39
N ARG A 142 8.95 -5.20 -12.39
CA ARG A 142 9.30 -4.39 -11.20
C ARG A 142 8.41 -3.18 -11.07
N VAL A 143 8.24 -2.68 -9.84
CA VAL A 143 7.47 -1.47 -9.59
C VAL A 143 8.15 -0.25 -10.25
N ARG A 144 7.43 0.44 -11.13
CA ARG A 144 7.95 1.56 -11.93
C ARG A 144 8.55 2.67 -11.08
N SER A 145 7.87 3.06 -9.99
CA SER A 145 8.33 4.14 -9.12
C SER A 145 9.65 3.78 -8.42
N GLN A 146 9.83 2.54 -7.97
CA GLN A 146 11.08 2.08 -7.36
C GLN A 146 12.24 2.12 -8.37
N VAL A 147 12.00 1.65 -9.59
CA VAL A 147 12.99 1.69 -10.66
C VAL A 147 13.36 3.14 -11.02
N ALA A 148 12.37 4.02 -11.16
CA ALA A 148 12.61 5.43 -11.46
C ALA A 148 13.43 6.13 -10.36
N ASN A 149 13.09 5.89 -9.09
CA ASN A 149 13.82 6.44 -7.95
C ASN A 149 15.27 5.94 -7.89
N TRP A 150 15.49 4.65 -8.14
CA TRP A 150 16.84 4.09 -8.18
C TRP A 150 17.66 4.71 -9.32
N ILE A 151 17.08 4.88 -10.52
CA ILE A 151 17.73 5.49 -11.68
C ILE A 151 18.12 6.96 -11.40
N GLN A 152 17.33 7.71 -10.63
CA GLN A 152 17.67 9.09 -10.24
C GLN A 152 18.96 9.16 -9.39
N GLY A 153 19.19 8.16 -8.53
CA GLY A 153 20.42 8.05 -7.73
C GLY A 153 21.58 7.31 -8.43
N TRP A 154 21.33 6.75 -9.62
CA TRP A 154 22.32 5.93 -10.29
C TRP A 154 23.34 6.77 -11.06
N GLU A 155 24.60 6.73 -10.64
CA GLU A 155 25.72 7.33 -11.39
C GLU A 155 26.04 6.47 -12.63
N ARG A 156 25.77 7.03 -13.80
CA ARG A 156 26.19 6.43 -15.07
C ARG A 156 27.71 6.44 -15.17
N ARG A 157 28.36 5.32 -14.96
CA ARG A 157 29.76 5.18 -15.41
C ARG A 157 29.76 5.14 -16.93
N ALA A 158 30.31 6.17 -17.57
CA ALA A 158 30.51 6.19 -19.00
C ALA A 158 31.25 4.92 -19.44
N GLY A 159 30.68 4.18 -20.40
CA GLY A 159 31.34 3.04 -21.00
C GLY A 159 32.71 3.47 -21.57
N ARG A 160 33.69 2.53 -21.58
CA ARG A 160 35.02 2.75 -22.16
C ARG A 160 34.84 3.36 -23.57
N PRO A 161 35.51 4.49 -23.90
CA PRO A 161 35.46 5.06 -25.23
C PRO A 161 35.88 4.01 -26.28
N PRO A 162 35.30 4.02 -27.49
CA PRO A 162 35.75 3.10 -28.53
C PRO A 162 37.24 3.31 -28.81
N THR A 163 37.98 2.23 -28.83
CA THR A 163 39.43 2.25 -29.20
C THR A 163 39.52 2.76 -30.64
N PRO A 164 40.29 3.85 -30.91
CA PRO A 164 40.46 4.32 -32.27
C PRO A 164 41.07 3.20 -33.13
N PRO A 165 40.66 3.13 -34.42
CA PRO A 165 41.20 2.13 -35.33
C PRO A 165 42.73 2.31 -35.44
N SER A 166 43.47 1.24 -35.24
CA SER A 166 44.94 1.21 -35.49
C SER A 166 45.16 1.49 -36.98
N THR A 167 45.75 2.64 -37.28
CA THR A 167 46.18 2.97 -38.63
C THR A 167 47.40 2.11 -38.96
N PRO A 168 47.46 1.47 -40.15
CA PRO A 168 48.59 0.64 -40.58
C PRO A 168 49.86 1.42 -40.80
#